data_2dd7b261ecd9969ceb7fd590e9f00068
#
_entry.id   2dd7b261ecd9969ceb7fd590e9f00068
#
_cell.length_a   1.000
_cell.length_b   1.000
_cell.length_c   1.000
_cell.angle_alpha   90.00
_cell.angle_beta   90.00
_cell.angle_gamma   90.00
#
_symmetry.space_group_name_H-M   'P 1'
#
loop_
_entity.id
_entity.type
_entity.pdbx_description
1 polymer ?
#
loop_
_entity_poly.entity_id
_entity_poly.type
_entity_poly.pdbx_seq_one_letter_code
_entity_poly.pdbx_strand_id
1 'polypeptide(L)'
;MNIDQAEKDKFNKIAEEWWDPSGKFAPLHKINPLRSNYINNKKNVNNLEVLDVACGGGLLTEALYDFGAQVTGVDISEVAIETAKLHASKSNKDINYLLGEAESLLVEKKAFDIVSCLEAIEHVPDPELLVKTCSDLCKPGGEVFFSTINRNPKSFLFAIIGAEYILNLLPKGTHDFNKFIKPSELHGFMTRSGLEVKEIIGMSYNPLSGNYWLGDDVTVNYLVHAHKPQ
;
A
#
# COMPACT_ATOMS: atom_id res chain seq x y z
N MET A 1 16.17 -6.81 9.91
CA MET A 1 15.44 -6.88 8.63
C MET A 1 13.99 -7.25 8.90
N ASN A 2 13.05 -6.42 8.49
CA ASN A 2 11.61 -6.68 8.62
C ASN A 2 11.05 -7.29 7.32
N ILE A 3 11.70 -8.34 6.82
CA ILE A 3 11.41 -9.00 5.55
C ILE A 3 10.98 -10.45 5.79
N ASP A 4 9.85 -10.85 5.22
CA ASP A 4 9.46 -12.24 5.04
C ASP A 4 9.93 -12.72 3.65
N GLN A 5 10.96 -13.57 3.62
CA GLN A 5 11.57 -14.03 2.37
C GLN A 5 10.58 -14.84 1.52
N ALA A 6 9.68 -15.60 2.15
CA ALA A 6 8.68 -16.39 1.42
C ALA A 6 7.66 -15.49 0.70
N GLU A 7 7.25 -14.39 1.37
CA GLU A 7 6.39 -13.38 0.75
C GLU A 7 7.11 -12.69 -0.41
N LYS A 8 8.37 -12.26 -0.24
CA LYS A 8 9.17 -11.68 -1.33
C LYS A 8 9.26 -12.60 -2.53
N ASP A 9 9.57 -13.88 -2.33
CA ASP A 9 9.70 -14.86 -3.42
C ASP A 9 8.36 -15.12 -4.13
N LYS A 10 7.25 -15.05 -3.42
CA LYS A 10 5.90 -15.17 -3.95
C LYS A 10 5.56 -14.00 -4.88
N PHE A 11 5.80 -12.76 -4.46
CA PHE A 11 5.57 -11.58 -5.28
C PHE A 11 6.51 -11.52 -6.49
N ASN A 12 7.78 -11.88 -6.35
CA ASN A 12 8.74 -11.95 -7.46
C ASN A 12 8.25 -12.82 -8.62
N LYS A 13 7.58 -13.94 -8.34
CA LYS A 13 7.09 -14.88 -9.38
C LYS A 13 6.00 -14.30 -10.28
N ILE A 14 5.33 -13.25 -9.87
CA ILE A 14 4.20 -12.67 -10.60
C ILE A 14 4.43 -11.20 -10.96
N ALA A 15 5.55 -10.60 -10.53
CA ALA A 15 5.80 -9.16 -10.65
C ALA A 15 5.87 -8.66 -12.11
N GLU A 16 6.26 -9.51 -13.06
CA GLU A 16 6.27 -9.15 -14.50
C GLU A 16 4.85 -8.86 -15.05
N GLU A 17 3.81 -9.43 -14.42
CA GLU A 17 2.40 -9.22 -14.80
C GLU A 17 1.79 -7.96 -14.16
N TRP A 18 2.58 -7.14 -13.42
CA TRP A 18 2.07 -6.02 -12.61
C TRP A 18 1.19 -5.04 -13.40
N TRP A 19 1.57 -4.78 -14.65
CA TRP A 19 0.88 -3.84 -15.51
C TRP A 19 -0.14 -4.47 -16.46
N ASP A 20 -0.40 -5.77 -16.36
CA ASP A 20 -1.49 -6.41 -17.08
C ASP A 20 -2.82 -6.20 -16.32
N PRO A 21 -3.75 -5.35 -16.84
CA PRO A 21 -5.01 -5.07 -16.16
C PRO A 21 -5.98 -6.26 -16.15
N SER A 22 -5.66 -7.33 -16.87
CA SER A 22 -6.40 -8.61 -16.89
C SER A 22 -5.67 -9.74 -16.15
N GLY A 23 -4.42 -9.48 -15.71
CA GLY A 23 -3.56 -10.43 -15.01
C GLY A 23 -3.87 -10.58 -13.52
N LYS A 24 -2.91 -11.13 -12.80
CA LYS A 24 -3.03 -11.40 -11.34
C LYS A 24 -3.20 -10.15 -10.48
N PHE A 25 -2.79 -8.98 -10.99
CA PHE A 25 -2.92 -7.69 -10.33
C PHE A 25 -4.14 -6.88 -10.79
N ALA A 26 -5.06 -7.47 -11.57
CA ALA A 26 -6.28 -6.81 -12.02
C ALA A 26 -7.10 -6.14 -10.90
N PRO A 27 -7.24 -6.71 -9.69
CA PRO A 27 -7.89 -6.03 -8.58
C PRO A 27 -7.19 -4.74 -8.18
N LEU A 28 -5.84 -4.72 -8.16
CA LEU A 28 -5.08 -3.50 -7.81
C LEU A 28 -5.30 -2.39 -8.82
N HIS A 29 -5.39 -2.70 -10.12
CA HIS A 29 -5.71 -1.72 -11.15
C HIS A 29 -7.09 -1.08 -10.94
N LYS A 30 -8.09 -1.86 -10.49
CA LYS A 30 -9.45 -1.36 -10.22
C LYS A 30 -9.52 -0.49 -8.97
N ILE A 31 -8.76 -0.81 -7.93
CA ILE A 31 -8.81 -0.05 -6.67
C ILE A 31 -7.83 1.13 -6.66
N ASN A 32 -6.81 1.14 -7.51
CA ASN A 32 -5.79 2.18 -7.51
C ASN A 32 -6.35 3.60 -7.70
N PRO A 33 -7.32 3.87 -8.61
CA PRO A 33 -7.95 5.19 -8.72
C PRO A 33 -8.65 5.64 -7.44
N LEU A 34 -9.25 4.72 -6.67
CA LEU A 34 -9.89 5.05 -5.40
C LEU A 34 -8.85 5.48 -4.36
N ARG A 35 -7.74 4.75 -4.28
CA ARG A 35 -6.65 5.01 -3.32
C ARG A 35 -5.92 6.30 -3.64
N SER A 36 -5.50 6.49 -4.89
CA SER A 36 -4.77 7.70 -5.32
C SER A 36 -5.62 8.96 -5.21
N ASN A 37 -6.90 8.91 -5.62
CA ASN A 37 -7.83 10.02 -5.43
C ASN A 37 -8.10 10.30 -3.94
N TYR A 38 -8.22 9.28 -3.10
CA TYR A 38 -8.39 9.45 -1.66
C TYR A 38 -7.22 10.21 -1.05
N ILE A 39 -5.98 9.80 -1.35
CA ILE A 39 -4.77 10.48 -0.89
C ILE A 39 -4.77 11.94 -1.35
N ASN A 40 -4.95 12.18 -2.65
CA ASN A 40 -4.93 13.53 -3.23
C ASN A 40 -6.06 14.44 -2.69
N ASN A 41 -7.22 13.88 -2.36
CA ASN A 41 -8.33 14.62 -1.76
C ASN A 41 -8.07 15.00 -0.29
N LYS A 42 -7.34 14.16 0.48
CA LYS A 42 -6.95 14.47 1.87
C LYS A 42 -5.83 15.50 1.91
N LYS A 43 -4.88 15.39 1.01
CA LYS A 43 -3.77 16.32 0.87
C LYS A 43 -3.43 16.46 -0.62
N ASN A 44 -3.63 17.63 -1.21
CA ASN A 44 -3.19 17.88 -2.58
C ASN A 44 -1.69 17.58 -2.70
N VAL A 45 -1.34 16.58 -3.51
CA VAL A 45 0.03 16.06 -3.62
C VAL A 45 0.91 16.87 -4.57
N ASN A 46 0.35 17.83 -5.30
CA ASN A 46 1.09 18.60 -6.31
C ASN A 46 2.30 19.32 -5.71
N ASN A 47 3.48 19.08 -6.27
CA ASN A 47 4.79 19.56 -5.83
C ASN A 47 5.23 19.08 -4.43
N LEU A 48 4.56 18.10 -3.83
CA LEU A 48 4.98 17.49 -2.56
C LEU A 48 5.93 16.32 -2.80
N GLU A 49 6.84 16.09 -1.85
CA GLU A 49 7.68 14.89 -1.79
C GLU A 49 6.88 13.75 -1.18
N VAL A 50 6.65 12.70 -1.95
CA VAL A 50 5.85 11.54 -1.57
C VAL A 50 6.70 10.27 -1.58
N LEU A 51 6.61 9.49 -0.51
CA LEU A 51 7.19 8.15 -0.43
C LEU A 51 6.08 7.11 -0.53
N ASP A 52 6.26 6.16 -1.44
CA ASP A 52 5.41 4.97 -1.56
C ASP A 52 6.21 3.74 -1.09
N VAL A 53 5.89 3.26 0.10
CA VAL A 53 6.57 2.12 0.75
C VAL A 53 5.91 0.82 0.31
N ALA A 54 6.73 -0.16 -0.09
CA ALA A 54 6.32 -1.39 -0.75
C ALA A 54 5.52 -1.07 -2.04
N CYS A 55 6.11 -0.23 -2.89
CA CYS A 55 5.47 0.32 -4.09
C CYS A 55 5.17 -0.75 -5.17
N GLY A 56 5.74 -1.94 -5.04
CA GLY A 56 5.61 -3.00 -6.04
C GLY A 56 6.02 -2.55 -7.43
N GLY A 57 5.23 -2.85 -8.44
CA GLY A 57 5.45 -2.41 -9.82
C GLY A 57 5.05 -0.96 -10.12
N GLY A 58 4.72 -0.13 -9.10
CA GLY A 58 4.59 1.32 -9.22
C GLY A 58 3.19 1.85 -9.57
N LEU A 59 2.12 1.06 -9.42
CA LEU A 59 0.76 1.50 -9.77
C LEU A 59 0.31 2.76 -9.01
N LEU A 60 0.49 2.80 -7.69
CA LEU A 60 0.15 3.97 -6.89
C LEU A 60 1.15 5.10 -7.13
N THR A 61 2.44 4.76 -7.15
CA THR A 61 3.54 5.69 -7.39
C THR A 61 3.33 6.52 -8.65
N GLU A 62 3.00 5.87 -9.78
CA GLU A 62 2.75 6.57 -11.05
C GLU A 62 1.46 7.41 -11.02
N ALA A 63 0.41 6.94 -10.34
CA ALA A 63 -0.82 7.70 -10.19
C ALA A 63 -0.62 8.98 -9.36
N LEU A 64 0.22 8.94 -8.32
CA LEU A 64 0.57 10.13 -7.53
C LEU A 64 1.47 11.09 -8.32
N TYR A 65 2.39 10.56 -9.14
CA TYR A 65 3.17 11.36 -10.08
C TYR A 65 2.27 12.12 -11.07
N ASP A 66 1.23 11.47 -11.61
CA ASP A 66 0.28 12.09 -12.53
C ASP A 66 -0.53 13.23 -11.88
N PHE A 67 -0.66 13.25 -10.56
CA PHE A 67 -1.20 14.37 -9.78
C PHE A 67 -0.15 15.47 -9.50
N GLY A 68 1.07 15.34 -10.00
CA GLY A 68 2.13 16.35 -9.87
C GLY A 68 3.04 16.19 -8.66
N ALA A 69 3.01 15.04 -7.96
CA ALA A 69 3.92 14.76 -6.85
C ALA A 69 5.33 14.44 -7.32
N GLN A 70 6.32 14.72 -6.46
CA GLN A 70 7.69 14.22 -6.59
C GLN A 70 7.76 12.89 -5.84
N VAL A 71 7.64 11.77 -6.56
CA VAL A 71 7.44 10.46 -5.91
C VAL A 71 8.72 9.65 -5.86
N THR A 72 8.99 9.07 -4.69
CA THR A 72 9.95 7.99 -4.49
C THR A 72 9.19 6.71 -4.16
N GLY A 73 9.41 5.64 -4.90
CA GLY A 73 8.92 4.30 -4.58
C GLY A 73 10.05 3.44 -4.01
N VAL A 74 9.79 2.69 -2.95
CA VAL A 74 10.74 1.72 -2.39
C VAL A 74 10.09 0.35 -2.25
N ASP A 75 10.79 -0.70 -2.69
CA ASP A 75 10.33 -2.09 -2.55
C ASP A 75 11.53 -3.03 -2.39
N ILE A 76 11.32 -4.15 -1.69
CA ILE A 76 12.33 -5.19 -1.48
C ILE A 76 12.46 -6.16 -2.67
N SER A 77 11.50 -6.15 -3.58
CA SER A 77 11.45 -7.00 -4.77
C SER A 77 12.20 -6.36 -5.92
N GLU A 78 13.32 -6.97 -6.31
CA GLU A 78 14.10 -6.53 -7.47
C GLU A 78 13.26 -6.56 -8.77
N VAL A 79 12.50 -7.65 -8.98
CA VAL A 79 11.65 -7.82 -10.17
C VAL A 79 10.55 -6.75 -10.22
N ALA A 80 9.93 -6.41 -9.08
CA ALA A 80 8.93 -5.37 -9.02
C ALA A 80 9.52 -3.98 -9.34
N ILE A 81 10.67 -3.65 -8.77
CA ILE A 81 11.38 -2.39 -9.04
C ILE A 81 11.81 -2.28 -10.50
N GLU A 82 12.33 -3.36 -11.10
CA GLU A 82 12.68 -3.35 -12.54
C GLU A 82 11.43 -3.15 -13.40
N THR A 83 10.32 -3.82 -13.07
CA THR A 83 9.02 -3.66 -13.74
C THR A 83 8.51 -2.21 -13.63
N ALA A 84 8.60 -1.61 -12.44
CA ALA A 84 8.21 -0.22 -12.20
C ALA A 84 9.05 0.76 -13.02
N LYS A 85 10.39 0.61 -13.00
CA LYS A 85 11.32 1.45 -13.78
C LYS A 85 11.07 1.35 -15.28
N LEU A 86 10.84 0.12 -15.77
CA LEU A 86 10.57 -0.11 -17.19
C LEU A 86 9.26 0.57 -17.63
N HIS A 87 8.20 0.47 -16.81
CA HIS A 87 6.91 1.07 -17.15
C HIS A 87 6.98 2.60 -17.08
N ALA A 88 7.58 3.17 -16.03
CA ALA A 88 7.77 4.61 -15.89
C ALA A 88 8.58 5.19 -17.08
N SER A 89 9.66 4.51 -17.48
CA SER A 89 10.47 4.91 -18.65
C SER A 89 9.65 4.91 -19.94
N LYS A 90 8.81 3.89 -20.18
CA LYS A 90 7.92 3.82 -21.35
C LYS A 90 6.87 4.93 -21.34
N SER A 91 6.45 5.35 -20.15
CA SER A 91 5.46 6.40 -19.94
C SER A 91 6.09 7.81 -19.81
N ASN A 92 7.40 7.95 -19.99
CA ASN A 92 8.18 9.18 -19.83
C ASN A 92 7.96 9.85 -18.46
N LYS A 93 7.89 9.06 -17.39
CA LYS A 93 7.75 9.55 -16.01
C LYS A 93 9.11 9.48 -15.29
N ASP A 94 9.51 10.60 -14.70
CA ASP A 94 10.73 10.69 -13.89
C ASP A 94 10.42 10.39 -12.42
N ILE A 95 10.46 9.10 -12.08
CA ILE A 95 10.14 8.59 -10.75
C ILE A 95 11.37 7.89 -10.18
N ASN A 96 11.67 8.18 -8.90
CA ASN A 96 12.79 7.56 -8.20
C ASN A 96 12.37 6.22 -7.58
N TYR A 97 12.74 5.10 -8.21
CA TYR A 97 12.50 3.76 -7.68
C TYR A 97 13.74 3.17 -7.02
N LEU A 98 13.64 2.79 -5.76
CA LEU A 98 14.71 2.28 -4.92
C LEU A 98 14.46 0.82 -4.55
N LEU A 99 15.47 -0.02 -4.73
CA LEU A 99 15.47 -1.40 -4.23
C LEU A 99 15.98 -1.41 -2.80
N GLY A 100 15.19 -1.87 -1.85
CA GLY A 100 15.59 -1.99 -0.45
C GLY A 100 14.44 -1.88 0.54
N GLU A 101 14.81 -1.90 1.82
CA GLU A 101 13.89 -1.67 2.94
C GLU A 101 13.68 -0.17 3.16
N ALA A 102 12.48 0.24 3.59
CA ALA A 102 12.17 1.64 3.91
C ALA A 102 13.10 2.19 5.01
N GLU A 103 13.51 1.34 5.96
CA GLU A 103 14.44 1.65 7.03
C GLU A 103 15.79 2.22 6.54
N SER A 104 16.22 1.85 5.35
CA SER A 104 17.47 2.37 4.76
C SER A 104 17.42 3.87 4.51
N LEU A 105 16.23 4.42 4.23
CA LEU A 105 16.02 5.84 3.98
C LEU A 105 16.19 6.69 5.26
N LEU A 106 15.97 6.10 6.44
CA LEU A 106 16.22 6.75 7.73
C LEU A 106 17.72 7.05 7.92
N VAL A 107 18.58 6.12 7.48
CA VAL A 107 20.04 6.30 7.56
C VAL A 107 20.47 7.48 6.68
N GLU A 108 19.81 7.69 5.56
CA GLU A 108 20.03 8.81 4.65
C GLU A 108 19.37 10.13 5.14
N LYS A 109 18.69 10.10 6.28
CA LYS A 109 17.95 11.25 6.85
C LYS A 109 16.92 11.84 5.89
N LYS A 110 16.34 11.02 5.03
CA LYS A 110 15.25 11.44 4.14
C LYS A 110 13.96 11.61 4.94
N ALA A 111 13.15 12.57 4.54
CA ALA A 111 11.81 12.80 5.09
C ALA A 111 10.89 13.33 3.99
N PHE A 112 9.61 12.95 4.05
CA PHE A 112 8.64 13.17 2.99
C PHE A 112 7.41 13.90 3.54
N ASP A 113 6.73 14.67 2.70
CA ASP A 113 5.49 15.36 3.06
C ASP A 113 4.32 14.39 3.23
N ILE A 114 4.37 13.30 2.45
CA ILE A 114 3.39 12.21 2.48
C ILE A 114 4.13 10.87 2.43
N VAL A 115 3.69 9.90 3.26
CA VAL A 115 4.14 8.52 3.21
C VAL A 115 2.93 7.61 3.01
N SER A 116 2.94 6.77 1.98
CA SER A 116 1.96 5.71 1.75
C SER A 116 2.58 4.33 1.95
N CYS A 117 1.81 3.40 2.55
CA CYS A 117 2.16 1.99 2.67
C CYS A 117 0.86 1.18 2.56
N LEU A 118 0.53 0.77 1.32
CA LEU A 118 -0.78 0.18 1.02
C LEU A 118 -0.65 -1.30 0.66
N GLU A 119 -1.48 -2.15 1.29
CA GLU A 119 -1.51 -3.61 1.09
C GLU A 119 -0.14 -4.29 1.33
N ALA A 120 0.61 -3.83 2.33
CA ALA A 120 1.97 -4.32 2.62
C ALA A 120 2.17 -4.73 4.08
N ILE A 121 1.47 -4.04 4.99
CA ILE A 121 1.69 -4.19 6.44
C ILE A 121 1.37 -5.61 6.95
N GLU A 122 0.48 -6.34 6.30
CA GLU A 122 0.14 -7.75 6.59
C GLU A 122 1.20 -8.75 6.10
N HIS A 123 2.16 -8.31 5.28
CA HIS A 123 3.18 -9.17 4.68
C HIS A 123 4.54 -9.12 5.40
N VAL A 124 4.68 -8.26 6.41
CA VAL A 124 5.94 -8.13 7.17
C VAL A 124 5.89 -8.89 8.49
N PRO A 125 7.05 -9.34 9.02
CA PRO A 125 7.15 -9.98 10.33
C PRO A 125 6.74 -9.08 11.50
N ASP A 126 7.06 -7.79 11.45
CA ASP A 126 6.75 -6.80 12.49
C ASP A 126 6.00 -5.60 11.87
N PRO A 127 4.66 -5.63 11.88
CA PRO A 127 3.83 -4.52 11.39
C PRO A 127 4.03 -3.21 12.15
N GLU A 128 4.25 -3.26 13.46
CA GLU A 128 4.44 -2.07 14.28
C GLU A 128 5.75 -1.36 13.93
N LEU A 129 6.81 -2.10 13.67
CA LEU A 129 8.08 -1.53 13.21
C LEU A 129 7.92 -0.83 11.87
N LEU A 130 7.16 -1.41 10.92
CA LEU A 130 6.90 -0.77 9.62
C LEU A 130 6.10 0.53 9.77
N VAL A 131 5.08 0.55 10.64
CA VAL A 131 4.32 1.78 10.96
C VAL A 131 5.23 2.85 11.55
N LYS A 132 6.11 2.45 12.49
CA LYS A 132 7.09 3.38 13.08
C LYS A 132 8.04 3.93 12.02
N THR A 133 8.56 3.09 11.14
CA THR A 133 9.44 3.49 10.03
C THR A 133 8.73 4.51 9.12
N CYS A 134 7.48 4.25 8.71
CA CYS A 134 6.69 5.19 7.93
C CYS A 134 6.48 6.53 8.66
N SER A 135 6.21 6.48 9.97
CA SER A 135 6.11 7.70 10.78
C SER A 135 7.43 8.46 10.81
N ASP A 136 8.55 7.78 11.05
CA ASP A 136 9.86 8.42 11.14
C ASP A 136 10.29 9.06 9.80
N LEU A 137 9.89 8.47 8.68
CA LEU A 137 10.12 8.99 7.31
C LEU A 137 9.17 10.14 6.92
N CYS A 138 8.07 10.34 7.66
CA CYS A 138 7.17 11.45 7.44
C CYS A 138 7.69 12.71 8.14
N LYS A 139 7.68 13.86 7.47
CA LYS A 139 8.00 15.17 8.07
C LYS A 139 7.00 15.54 9.18
N PRO A 140 7.39 16.28 10.22
CA PRO A 140 6.43 16.95 11.11
C PRO A 140 5.44 17.78 10.28
N GLY A 141 4.13 17.66 10.55
CA GLY A 141 3.07 18.29 9.77
C GLY A 141 2.71 17.54 8.47
N GLY A 142 3.31 16.37 8.23
CA GLY A 142 3.02 15.52 7.07
C GLY A 142 1.86 14.54 7.29
N GLU A 143 1.53 13.79 6.25
CA GLU A 143 0.41 12.84 6.24
C GLU A 143 0.91 11.41 5.96
N VAL A 144 0.28 10.43 6.61
CA VAL A 144 0.60 9.01 6.42
C VAL A 144 -0.66 8.23 6.07
N PHE A 145 -0.55 7.34 5.08
CA PHE A 145 -1.65 6.52 4.61
C PHE A 145 -1.28 5.04 4.67
N PHE A 146 -2.17 4.24 5.26
CA PHE A 146 -2.07 2.78 5.25
C PHE A 146 -3.32 2.15 4.65
N SER A 147 -3.19 0.97 4.05
CA SER A 147 -4.32 0.08 3.79
C SER A 147 -3.93 -1.37 4.10
N THR A 148 -4.92 -2.15 4.52
CA THR A 148 -4.75 -3.58 4.79
C THR A 148 -6.12 -4.27 4.94
N ILE A 149 -6.08 -5.59 5.16
CA ILE A 149 -7.26 -6.43 5.35
C ILE A 149 -7.55 -6.59 6.84
N ASN A 150 -8.82 -6.38 7.23
CA ASN A 150 -9.27 -6.53 8.62
C ASN A 150 -9.34 -8.00 9.04
N ARG A 151 -8.87 -8.33 10.24
CA ARG A 151 -8.92 -9.68 10.81
C ARG A 151 -10.26 -9.97 11.47
N ASN A 152 -11.20 -10.55 10.71
CA ASN A 152 -12.50 -11.02 11.21
C ASN A 152 -13.07 -12.13 10.30
N PRO A 153 -14.14 -12.85 10.74
CA PRO A 153 -14.72 -13.94 9.94
C PRO A 153 -15.25 -13.52 8.56
N LYS A 154 -15.73 -12.28 8.41
CA LYS A 154 -16.21 -11.78 7.12
C LYS A 154 -15.07 -11.60 6.13
N SER A 155 -13.95 -11.02 6.56
CA SER A 155 -12.77 -10.88 5.71
C SER A 155 -12.15 -12.22 5.32
N PHE A 156 -12.15 -13.20 6.23
CA PHE A 156 -11.76 -14.57 5.91
C PHE A 156 -12.60 -15.15 4.77
N LEU A 157 -13.93 -14.99 4.86
CA LEU A 157 -14.84 -15.50 3.85
C LEU A 157 -14.66 -14.79 2.50
N PHE A 158 -14.52 -13.47 2.49
CA PHE A 158 -14.49 -12.69 1.25
C PHE A 158 -13.09 -12.57 0.64
N ALA A 159 -12.05 -12.29 1.44
CA ALA A 159 -10.70 -12.11 0.92
C ALA A 159 -10.01 -13.44 0.59
N ILE A 160 -10.22 -14.48 1.40
CA ILE A 160 -9.58 -15.78 1.17
C ILE A 160 -10.50 -16.69 0.35
N ILE A 161 -11.66 -17.07 0.90
CA ILE A 161 -12.54 -18.03 0.21
C ILE A 161 -13.12 -17.41 -1.07
N GLY A 162 -13.61 -16.18 -1.01
CA GLY A 162 -14.24 -15.51 -2.15
C GLY A 162 -13.23 -15.17 -3.24
N ALA A 163 -12.20 -14.39 -2.93
CA ALA A 163 -11.27 -13.88 -3.92
C ALA A 163 -10.30 -14.95 -4.45
N GLU A 164 -9.78 -15.83 -3.57
CA GLU A 164 -8.76 -16.80 -3.97
C GLU A 164 -9.34 -18.12 -4.52
N TYR A 165 -10.44 -18.62 -3.93
CA TYR A 165 -10.96 -19.96 -4.24
C TYR A 165 -12.19 -19.97 -5.13
N ILE A 166 -13.09 -19.00 -5.02
CA ILE A 166 -14.34 -18.97 -5.80
C ILE A 166 -14.20 -18.11 -7.05
N LEU A 167 -13.75 -16.87 -6.90
CA LEU A 167 -13.67 -15.90 -8.01
C LEU A 167 -12.33 -15.97 -8.75
N ASN A 168 -11.32 -16.63 -8.19
CA ASN A 168 -9.94 -16.69 -8.71
C ASN A 168 -9.37 -15.30 -9.07
N LEU A 169 -9.75 -14.28 -8.32
CA LEU A 169 -9.26 -12.89 -8.50
C LEU A 169 -7.80 -12.75 -8.08
N LEU A 170 -7.36 -13.61 -7.15
CA LEU A 170 -6.01 -13.64 -6.60
C LEU A 170 -5.48 -15.09 -6.59
N PRO A 171 -4.16 -15.29 -6.68
CA PRO A 171 -3.55 -16.62 -6.50
C PRO A 171 -3.89 -17.21 -5.13
N LYS A 172 -4.10 -18.54 -5.08
CA LYS A 172 -4.35 -19.26 -3.82
C LYS A 172 -3.16 -19.10 -2.88
N GLY A 173 -3.46 -18.84 -1.60
CA GLY A 173 -2.44 -18.62 -0.57
C GLY A 173 -1.81 -17.23 -0.65
N THR A 174 -2.47 -16.26 -1.30
CA THR A 174 -2.03 -14.85 -1.28
C THR A 174 -2.11 -14.29 0.14
N HIS A 175 -3.13 -14.67 0.90
CA HIS A 175 -3.35 -14.14 2.24
C HIS A 175 -3.29 -15.22 3.32
N ASP A 176 -2.66 -14.86 4.45
CA ASP A 176 -2.75 -15.60 5.72
C ASP A 176 -3.61 -14.81 6.70
N PHE A 177 -4.75 -15.40 7.10
CA PHE A 177 -5.69 -14.77 8.02
C PHE A 177 -5.06 -14.29 9.34
N ASN A 178 -4.04 -15.01 9.83
CA ASN A 178 -3.36 -14.66 11.07
C ASN A 178 -2.55 -13.36 10.95
N LYS A 179 -2.16 -13.00 9.73
CA LYS A 179 -1.41 -11.78 9.42
C LYS A 179 -2.31 -10.55 9.18
N PHE A 180 -3.62 -10.75 9.05
CA PHE A 180 -4.57 -9.63 8.91
C PHE A 180 -4.56 -8.75 10.17
N ILE A 181 -4.82 -7.46 10.01
CA ILE A 181 -4.67 -6.46 11.05
C ILE A 181 -6.01 -5.80 11.33
N LYS A 182 -6.45 -5.80 12.60
CA LYS A 182 -7.68 -5.10 12.97
C LYS A 182 -7.46 -3.58 12.94
N PRO A 183 -8.50 -2.79 12.58
CA PRO A 183 -8.41 -1.32 12.65
C PRO A 183 -7.92 -0.80 14.00
N SER A 184 -8.32 -1.44 15.12
CA SER A 184 -7.89 -1.07 16.46
C SER A 184 -6.40 -1.37 16.74
N GLU A 185 -5.86 -2.43 16.13
CA GLU A 185 -4.43 -2.77 16.25
C GLU A 185 -3.59 -1.75 15.47
N LEU A 186 -3.96 -1.47 14.22
CA LEU A 186 -3.26 -0.48 13.40
C LEU A 186 -3.34 0.92 14.03
N HIS A 187 -4.53 1.33 14.53
CA HIS A 187 -4.68 2.56 15.28
C HIS A 187 -3.70 2.63 16.47
N GLY A 188 -3.56 1.52 17.23
CA GLY A 188 -2.61 1.43 18.35
C GLY A 188 -1.16 1.58 17.90
N PHE A 189 -0.74 0.91 16.83
CA PHE A 189 0.61 1.05 16.26
C PHE A 189 0.90 2.49 15.85
N MET A 190 -0.05 3.13 15.15
CA MET A 190 0.09 4.52 14.70
C MET A 190 0.20 5.51 15.86
N THR A 191 -0.64 5.36 16.89
CA THR A 191 -0.61 6.22 18.08
C THR A 191 0.72 6.08 18.83
N ARG A 192 1.23 4.85 19.02
CA ARG A 192 2.54 4.62 19.66
C ARG A 192 3.71 5.15 18.82
N SER A 193 3.51 5.26 17.51
CA SER A 193 4.48 5.86 16.58
C SER A 193 4.37 7.38 16.46
N GLY A 194 3.53 8.04 17.29
CA GLY A 194 3.37 9.48 17.30
C GLY A 194 2.47 10.04 16.19
N LEU A 195 1.66 9.20 15.56
CA LEU A 195 0.71 9.61 14.54
C LEU A 195 -0.69 9.84 15.13
N GLU A 196 -1.39 10.86 14.65
CA GLU A 196 -2.79 11.13 14.97
C GLU A 196 -3.68 10.56 13.85
N VAL A 197 -4.43 9.50 14.13
CA VAL A 197 -5.39 8.94 13.17
C VAL A 197 -6.53 9.94 12.95
N LYS A 198 -6.73 10.34 11.70
CA LYS A 198 -7.77 11.30 11.28
C LYS A 198 -9.00 10.61 10.72
N GLU A 199 -8.83 9.49 10.02
CA GLU A 199 -9.94 8.76 9.41
C GLU A 199 -9.58 7.29 9.19
N ILE A 200 -10.57 6.43 9.35
CA ILE A 200 -10.54 5.02 8.89
C ILE A 200 -11.74 4.83 7.99
N ILE A 201 -11.51 4.45 6.73
CA ILE A 201 -12.55 4.26 5.72
C ILE A 201 -12.43 2.86 5.09
N GLY A 202 -13.56 2.20 4.86
CA GLY A 202 -13.58 0.89 4.24
C GLY A 202 -13.50 0.96 2.72
N MET A 203 -12.95 -0.10 2.13
CA MET A 203 -13.00 -0.34 0.70
C MET A 203 -13.84 -1.60 0.45
N SER A 204 -14.97 -1.41 -0.21
CA SER A 204 -15.96 -2.45 -0.48
C SER A 204 -15.95 -2.89 -1.94
N TYR A 205 -16.39 -4.12 -2.19
CA TYR A 205 -16.48 -4.73 -3.51
C TYR A 205 -17.85 -5.39 -3.71
N ASN A 206 -18.46 -5.17 -4.87
CA ASN A 206 -19.68 -5.87 -5.28
C ASN A 206 -19.32 -6.92 -6.36
N PRO A 207 -19.39 -8.22 -6.05
CA PRO A 207 -19.02 -9.27 -7.00
C PRO A 207 -19.97 -9.38 -8.22
N LEU A 208 -21.19 -8.87 -8.13
CA LEU A 208 -22.14 -8.89 -9.24
C LEU A 208 -21.85 -7.79 -10.29
N SER A 209 -21.46 -6.60 -9.84
CA SER A 209 -21.13 -5.50 -10.75
C SER A 209 -19.63 -5.36 -11.04
N GLY A 210 -18.76 -5.99 -10.24
CA GLY A 210 -17.31 -5.86 -10.32
C GLY A 210 -16.77 -4.51 -9.83
N ASN A 211 -17.63 -3.68 -9.21
CA ASN A 211 -17.28 -2.34 -8.76
C ASN A 211 -16.69 -2.32 -7.36
N TYR A 212 -15.75 -1.40 -7.15
CA TYR A 212 -15.19 -1.03 -5.86
C TYR A 212 -15.61 0.38 -5.47
N TRP A 213 -15.75 0.65 -4.17
CA TRP A 213 -16.01 2.01 -3.65
C TRP A 213 -15.47 2.16 -2.23
N LEU A 214 -15.23 3.41 -1.82
CA LEU A 214 -14.92 3.77 -0.43
C LEU A 214 -16.20 4.09 0.34
N GLY A 215 -16.26 3.71 1.62
CA GLY A 215 -17.41 3.92 2.50
C GLY A 215 -17.14 3.51 3.94
N ASP A 216 -18.15 3.50 4.79
CA ASP A 216 -18.00 3.28 6.24
C ASP A 216 -17.75 1.82 6.64
N ASP A 217 -17.96 0.86 5.72
CA ASP A 217 -17.79 -0.58 6.01
C ASP A 217 -16.31 -1.01 5.99
N VAL A 218 -15.67 -0.94 7.15
CA VAL A 218 -14.27 -1.36 7.37
C VAL A 218 -14.10 -2.86 7.63
N THR A 219 -15.13 -3.67 7.38
CA THR A 219 -15.11 -5.08 7.79
C THR A 219 -14.22 -5.98 6.95
N VAL A 220 -13.88 -5.64 5.70
CA VAL A 220 -13.01 -6.48 4.84
C VAL A 220 -11.69 -5.79 4.60
N ASN A 221 -11.64 -4.77 3.78
CA ASN A 221 -10.45 -3.97 3.51
C ASN A 221 -10.70 -2.53 3.96
N TYR A 222 -9.66 -1.85 4.43
CA TYR A 222 -9.77 -0.49 4.91
C TYR A 222 -8.49 0.33 4.66
N LEU A 223 -8.68 1.65 4.53
CA LEU A 223 -7.63 2.64 4.48
C LEU A 223 -7.65 3.46 5.77
N VAL A 224 -6.47 3.89 6.19
CA VAL A 224 -6.28 4.80 7.32
C VAL A 224 -5.51 6.01 6.86
N HIS A 225 -6.01 7.18 7.21
CA HIS A 225 -5.32 8.44 7.07
C HIS A 225 -4.91 8.96 8.46
N ALA A 226 -3.66 9.32 8.61
CA ALA A 226 -3.12 9.89 9.83
C ALA A 226 -2.22 11.08 9.53
N HIS A 227 -2.12 11.96 10.52
CA HIS A 227 -1.28 13.15 10.53
C HIS A 227 -0.11 12.97 11.49
N LYS A 228 1.08 13.43 11.12
CA LYS A 228 2.22 13.54 12.03
C LYS A 228 2.24 14.95 12.64
N PRO A 229 2.01 15.12 13.94
CA PRO A 229 2.06 16.43 14.58
C PRO A 229 3.41 17.15 14.39
N GLN A 230 3.39 18.50 14.62
CA GLN A 230 4.58 19.36 14.54
C GLN A 230 5.60 19.01 15.64
#